data_dff8b452ea29b604656580710abb4191
#
_entry.id   dff8b452ea29b604656580710abb4191
#
_cell.length_a   1.000
_cell.length_b   1.000
_cell.length_c   1.000
_cell.angle_alpha   90.00
_cell.angle_beta   90.00
_cell.angle_gamma   90.00
#
_symmetry.space_group_name_H-M   'P 1'
#
loop_
_entity.id
_entity.type
_entity.pdbx_description
1 polymer ?
#
loop_
_entity_poly.entity_id
_entity_poly.type
_entity_poly.pdbx_seq_one_letter_code
_entity_poly.pdbx_strand_id
1 'polypeptide(L)'
;EKQFVEDLEFLKTELPQRHKNLFAKISEKEFNLKILEIESKSKNLNEETFEIELYKLIKEIGDEHTRIEPKYPTIFPIHFDFFKEGIFVTETDSINSSLLFKKLNGIEKISVKNVIKKYKTIIKDDNKSYFVNYFLNFVNNPKILKGLNITQSDSSAKFVLDKQEIILSAENKRTSSNTLNSHLLRFKTKDNYWYEFLENNKILYFNYQDCSEQNGKLFETFNKELFNIIETQKPEKLIIDLRNNSGGNSAILKPFLEKLRTSYINKKGSLYVLIGKKTFSSSLMNAIDLKRNYNSILIGESTSGNVNHYGETRGFYLPNSKIIVGYSTKFWENWKGYFGPLIPDIPIKYSIENYKNNIDEAIEYVKFEK
;
A
#
# COMPACT_ATOMS: atom_id res chain seq x y z
N GLU A 1 33.15 0.21 4.80
CA GLU A 1 33.07 0.35 6.26
C GLU A 1 32.89 1.82 6.65
N LYS A 2 33.91 2.70 6.44
CA LYS A 2 33.88 4.10 6.83
C LYS A 2 32.64 4.85 6.34
N GLN A 3 32.23 4.66 5.10
CA GLN A 3 31.05 5.29 4.51
C GLN A 3 29.74 4.90 5.22
N PHE A 4 29.58 3.64 5.65
CA PHE A 4 28.39 3.22 6.39
C PHE A 4 28.35 3.80 7.80
N VAL A 5 29.51 3.91 8.47
CA VAL A 5 29.61 4.56 9.80
C VAL A 5 29.25 6.03 9.70
N GLU A 6 29.75 6.76 8.70
CA GLU A 6 29.38 8.16 8.47
C GLU A 6 27.89 8.34 8.18
N ASP A 7 27.29 7.42 7.39
CA ASP A 7 25.83 7.43 7.13
C ASP A 7 25.01 7.18 8.40
N LEU A 8 25.47 6.28 9.29
CA LEU A 8 24.80 6.00 10.56
C LEU A 8 24.91 7.17 11.56
N GLU A 9 26.08 7.79 11.69
CA GLU A 9 26.24 8.99 12.52
C GLU A 9 25.38 10.16 12.01
N PHE A 10 25.29 10.32 10.70
CA PHE A 10 24.39 11.31 10.09
C PHE A 10 22.91 10.99 10.40
N LEU A 11 22.48 9.74 10.23
CA LEU A 11 21.14 9.30 10.54
C LEU A 11 20.77 9.52 12.02
N LYS A 12 21.69 9.17 12.92
CA LYS A 12 21.56 9.33 14.37
C LYS A 12 21.34 10.79 14.79
N THR A 13 21.97 11.70 14.09
CA THR A 13 21.87 13.15 14.37
C THR A 13 20.63 13.76 13.72
N GLU A 14 20.43 13.52 12.42
CA GLU A 14 19.43 14.22 11.62
C GLU A 14 17.99 13.73 11.85
N LEU A 15 17.80 12.42 11.99
CA LEU A 15 16.45 11.86 12.07
C LEU A 15 15.71 12.31 13.35
N PRO A 16 16.32 12.32 14.55
CA PRO A 16 15.66 12.84 15.77
C PRO A 16 15.30 14.32 15.69
N GLN A 17 16.13 15.13 15.03
CA GLN A 17 15.89 16.58 14.90
C GLN A 17 14.76 16.92 13.94
N ARG A 18 14.51 16.04 12.95
CA ARG A 18 13.55 16.27 11.85
C ARG A 18 12.20 15.62 12.09
N HIS A 19 12.18 14.46 12.73
CA HIS A 19 10.96 13.72 13.00
C HIS A 19 10.12 14.40 14.09
N LYS A 20 8.80 14.44 13.93
CA LYS A 20 7.88 15.09 14.88
C LYS A 20 8.02 14.58 16.32
N ASN A 21 8.22 13.27 16.49
CA ASN A 21 8.47 12.63 17.79
C ASN A 21 9.03 11.22 17.55
N LEU A 22 10.33 11.13 17.28
CA LEU A 22 10.99 9.86 16.92
C LEU A 22 10.87 8.81 18.02
N PHE A 23 10.95 9.25 19.26
CA PHE A 23 11.03 8.39 20.43
C PHE A 23 9.65 8.10 21.08
N ALA A 24 8.58 8.12 20.27
CA ALA A 24 7.25 7.79 20.75
C ALA A 24 7.07 6.31 21.11
N LYS A 25 7.79 5.39 20.43
CA LYS A 25 7.69 3.93 20.62
C LYS A 25 9.01 3.22 20.92
N ILE A 26 10.12 3.84 20.59
CA ILE A 26 11.47 3.39 20.92
C ILE A 26 12.14 4.46 21.81
N SER A 27 12.88 4.07 22.82
CA SER A 27 13.67 5.05 23.59
C SER A 27 14.90 5.52 22.80
N GLU A 28 15.37 6.71 23.07
CA GLU A 28 16.61 7.25 22.48
C GLU A 28 17.80 6.32 22.76
N LYS A 29 17.88 5.76 23.97
CA LYS A 29 18.90 4.81 24.35
C LYS A 29 18.87 3.54 23.48
N GLU A 30 17.70 2.97 23.26
CA GLU A 30 17.53 1.77 22.40
C GLU A 30 17.87 2.07 20.96
N PHE A 31 17.42 3.23 20.44
CA PHE A 31 17.76 3.67 19.07
C PHE A 31 19.29 3.78 18.90
N ASN A 32 19.98 4.45 19.83
CA ASN A 32 21.43 4.60 19.78
C ASN A 32 22.15 3.25 19.91
N LEU A 33 21.68 2.33 20.76
CA LEU A 33 22.25 0.99 20.86
C LEU A 33 22.13 0.22 19.56
N LYS A 34 20.99 0.29 18.87
CA LYS A 34 20.81 -0.36 17.56
C LYS A 34 21.73 0.21 16.48
N ILE A 35 21.98 1.52 16.50
CA ILE A 35 22.98 2.14 15.61
C ILE A 35 24.36 1.55 15.87
N LEU A 36 24.79 1.50 17.14
CA LEU A 36 26.08 0.90 17.52
C LEU A 36 26.20 -0.58 17.12
N GLU A 37 25.08 -1.34 17.21
CA GLU A 37 25.06 -2.73 16.73
C GLU A 37 25.32 -2.82 15.21
N ILE A 38 24.75 -1.91 14.41
CA ILE A 38 24.98 -1.87 12.96
C ILE A 38 26.41 -1.44 12.67
N GLU A 39 26.93 -0.43 13.36
CA GLU A 39 28.32 0.01 13.22
C GLU A 39 29.32 -1.11 13.51
N SER A 40 29.08 -1.89 14.57
CA SER A 40 29.95 -3.03 14.91
C SER A 40 30.04 -4.11 13.83
N LYS A 41 29.01 -4.19 12.98
CA LYS A 41 28.92 -5.15 11.85
C LYS A 41 29.40 -4.53 10.52
N SER A 42 29.66 -3.23 10.47
CA SER A 42 29.88 -2.46 9.23
C SER A 42 30.98 -3.04 8.31
N LYS A 43 32.01 -3.68 8.89
CA LYS A 43 33.09 -4.37 8.14
C LYS A 43 32.59 -5.51 7.27
N ASN A 44 31.48 -6.13 7.68
CA ASN A 44 30.93 -7.34 7.03
C ASN A 44 29.68 -7.01 6.19
N LEU A 45 29.26 -5.73 6.11
CA LEU A 45 28.11 -5.30 5.35
C LEU A 45 28.54 -4.90 3.92
N ASN A 46 27.74 -5.31 2.95
CA ASN A 46 27.67 -4.70 1.64
C ASN A 46 26.46 -3.75 1.55
N GLU A 47 26.22 -3.13 0.39
CA GLU A 47 25.12 -2.16 0.22
C GLU A 47 23.75 -2.77 0.53
N GLU A 48 23.47 -3.97 0.05
CA GLU A 48 22.16 -4.62 0.23
C GLU A 48 21.94 -5.00 1.71
N THR A 49 22.94 -5.55 2.36
CA THR A 49 22.82 -5.93 3.77
C THR A 49 22.81 -4.71 4.70
N PHE A 50 23.52 -3.64 4.35
CA PHE A 50 23.42 -2.36 5.05
C PHE A 50 22.01 -1.76 4.96
N GLU A 51 21.41 -1.75 3.76
CA GLU A 51 20.03 -1.32 3.56
C GLU A 51 19.05 -2.14 4.41
N ILE A 52 19.23 -3.46 4.50
CA ILE A 52 18.41 -4.32 5.36
C ILE A 52 18.56 -3.97 6.85
N GLU A 53 19.76 -3.67 7.33
CA GLU A 53 19.95 -3.24 8.73
C GLU A 53 19.25 -1.88 8.97
N LEU A 54 19.26 -0.96 8.01
CA LEU A 54 18.49 0.29 8.10
C LEU A 54 16.96 0.03 8.13
N TYR A 55 16.43 -0.90 7.32
CA TYR A 55 15.01 -1.28 7.42
C TYR A 55 14.67 -1.81 8.81
N LYS A 56 15.52 -2.65 9.39
CA LYS A 56 15.30 -3.17 10.75
C LYS A 56 15.28 -2.05 11.79
N LEU A 57 16.22 -1.10 11.70
CA LEU A 57 16.28 0.04 12.60
C LEU A 57 15.02 0.91 12.49
N ILE A 58 14.63 1.28 11.26
CA ILE A 58 13.47 2.14 11.01
C ILE A 58 12.16 1.48 11.43
N LYS A 59 12.04 0.16 11.26
CA LYS A 59 10.89 -0.60 11.76
C LYS A 59 10.64 -0.38 13.26
N GLU A 60 11.68 -0.31 14.06
CA GLU A 60 11.59 -0.16 15.52
C GLU A 60 11.07 1.23 15.96
N ILE A 61 11.21 2.24 15.12
CA ILE A 61 10.62 3.58 15.36
C ILE A 61 9.10 3.48 15.45
N GLY A 62 8.51 2.54 14.72
CA GLY A 62 7.09 2.22 14.83
C GLY A 62 6.15 3.24 14.17
N ASP A 63 6.67 4.22 13.45
CA ASP A 63 5.91 5.12 12.58
C ASP A 63 5.75 4.49 11.18
N GLU A 64 4.54 4.57 10.62
CA GLU A 64 4.21 3.96 9.34
C GLU A 64 4.69 4.79 8.14
N HIS A 65 4.98 6.07 8.33
CA HIS A 65 5.45 6.98 7.29
C HIS A 65 6.96 7.23 7.37
N THR A 66 7.63 6.85 8.48
CA THR A 66 9.08 6.86 8.56
C THR A 66 9.62 5.57 7.97
N ARG A 67 10.38 5.69 6.87
CA ARG A 67 10.76 4.55 6.06
C ARG A 67 12.05 4.79 5.28
N ILE A 68 12.69 3.70 4.87
CA ILE A 68 13.71 3.71 3.83
C ILE A 68 12.99 3.67 2.48
N GLU A 69 13.28 4.62 1.59
CA GLU A 69 12.78 4.61 0.22
C GLU A 69 13.70 3.72 -0.61
N PRO A 70 13.20 2.58 -1.07
CA PRO A 70 14.03 1.62 -1.75
C PRO A 70 14.42 2.10 -3.14
N LYS A 71 15.69 1.97 -3.48
CA LYS A 71 16.20 2.17 -4.84
C LYS A 71 16.19 0.84 -5.58
N TYR A 72 15.17 0.59 -6.41
CA TYR A 72 15.27 -0.56 -7.30
C TYR A 72 15.06 -0.18 -8.76
N PRO A 73 16.14 -0.20 -9.52
CA PRO A 73 16.05 -0.07 -10.97
C PRO A 73 15.46 -1.33 -11.60
N THR A 74 15.50 -2.47 -10.91
CA THR A 74 15.09 -3.78 -11.41
C THR A 74 14.04 -4.44 -10.52
N ILE A 75 13.17 -5.24 -11.13
CA ILE A 75 12.17 -6.08 -10.46
C ILE A 75 12.11 -7.44 -11.16
N PHE A 76 11.65 -8.46 -10.46
CA PHE A 76 11.15 -9.66 -11.13
C PHE A 76 9.78 -9.37 -11.74
N PRO A 77 9.50 -9.78 -13.02
CA PRO A 77 8.31 -9.35 -13.78
C PRO A 77 7.03 -10.07 -13.34
N ILE A 78 6.83 -10.19 -12.03
CA ILE A 78 5.63 -10.75 -11.42
C ILE A 78 5.21 -9.91 -10.21
N HIS A 79 3.90 -9.74 -10.04
CA HIS A 79 3.31 -9.15 -8.85
C HIS A 79 2.31 -10.12 -8.21
N PHE A 80 2.12 -9.98 -6.93
CA PHE A 80 1.31 -10.90 -6.15
C PHE A 80 0.19 -10.16 -5.41
N ASP A 81 -0.86 -10.89 -5.06
CA ASP A 81 -1.84 -10.46 -4.08
C ASP A 81 -2.20 -11.59 -3.11
N PHE A 82 -2.72 -11.21 -1.92
CA PHE A 82 -3.21 -12.12 -0.90
C PHE A 82 -4.71 -12.38 -1.09
N PHE A 83 -5.05 -13.66 -1.13
CA PHE A 83 -6.42 -14.17 -1.12
C PHE A 83 -6.61 -15.08 0.10
N LYS A 84 -7.86 -15.46 0.38
CA LYS A 84 -8.15 -16.39 1.47
C LYS A 84 -7.44 -17.75 1.32
N GLU A 85 -7.12 -18.14 0.06
CA GLU A 85 -6.41 -19.37 -0.28
C GLU A 85 -4.88 -19.25 -0.25
N GLY A 86 -4.33 -18.04 -0.17
CA GLY A 86 -2.89 -17.79 -0.13
C GLY A 86 -2.44 -16.61 -1.00
N ILE A 87 -1.19 -16.65 -1.43
CA ILE A 87 -0.56 -15.62 -2.27
C ILE A 87 -0.52 -16.12 -3.70
N PHE A 88 -0.98 -15.30 -4.64
CA PHE A 88 -1.06 -15.67 -6.05
C PHE A 88 -0.50 -14.57 -6.94
N VAL A 89 0.02 -14.95 -8.10
CA VAL A 89 0.43 -14.02 -9.16
C VAL A 89 -0.81 -13.34 -9.72
N THR A 90 -0.86 -12.01 -9.68
CA THR A 90 -2.00 -11.22 -10.16
C THR A 90 -1.65 -10.32 -11.33
N GLU A 91 -0.35 -10.10 -11.56
CA GLU A 91 0.13 -9.25 -12.63
C GLU A 91 1.49 -9.76 -13.11
N THR A 92 1.70 -9.78 -14.42
CA THR A 92 2.97 -10.17 -15.06
C THR A 92 3.02 -9.59 -16.49
N ASP A 93 4.17 -9.72 -17.15
CA ASP A 93 4.31 -9.37 -18.56
C ASP A 93 3.70 -10.44 -19.52
N SER A 94 3.69 -10.14 -20.81
CA SER A 94 3.14 -11.05 -21.81
C SER A 94 3.95 -12.35 -21.96
N ILE A 95 5.27 -12.32 -21.74
CA ILE A 95 6.16 -13.48 -21.85
C ILE A 95 5.84 -14.49 -20.76
N ASN A 96 5.56 -13.99 -19.55
CA ASN A 96 5.27 -14.77 -18.36
C ASN A 96 3.76 -14.99 -18.11
N SER A 97 2.91 -14.75 -19.11
CA SER A 97 1.44 -14.82 -18.99
C SER A 97 0.91 -16.13 -18.40
N SER A 98 1.59 -17.25 -18.65
CA SER A 98 1.26 -18.56 -18.09
C SER A 98 1.44 -18.67 -16.57
N LEU A 99 2.08 -17.67 -15.94
CA LEU A 99 2.26 -17.60 -14.49
C LEU A 99 1.08 -16.94 -13.77
N LEU A 100 0.19 -16.25 -14.49
CA LEU A 100 -0.99 -15.64 -13.89
C LEU A 100 -1.80 -16.66 -13.09
N PHE A 101 -2.22 -16.23 -11.92
CA PHE A 101 -3.04 -16.98 -10.97
C PHE A 101 -2.37 -18.22 -10.35
N LYS A 102 -1.07 -18.42 -10.58
CA LYS A 102 -0.32 -19.47 -9.88
C LYS A 102 -0.05 -19.06 -8.44
N LYS A 103 -0.12 -20.04 -7.54
CA LYS A 103 0.13 -19.85 -6.10
C LYS A 103 1.61 -19.81 -5.79
N LEU A 104 2.04 -18.82 -5.01
CA LEU A 104 3.40 -18.75 -4.48
C LEU A 104 3.57 -19.75 -3.33
N ASN A 105 4.45 -20.72 -3.50
CA ASN A 105 4.79 -21.72 -2.49
C ASN A 105 6.15 -21.43 -1.82
N GLY A 106 7.07 -20.75 -2.52
CA GLY A 106 8.39 -20.42 -2.01
C GLY A 106 9.24 -19.62 -3.00
N ILE A 107 10.41 -19.22 -2.54
CA ILE A 107 11.46 -18.59 -3.36
C ILE A 107 12.77 -19.33 -3.01
N GLU A 108 13.51 -19.76 -4.03
CA GLU A 108 14.63 -20.67 -3.89
C GLU A 108 14.21 -21.96 -3.14
N LYS A 109 14.97 -22.34 -2.14
CA LYS A 109 14.65 -23.48 -1.26
C LYS A 109 13.83 -23.08 -0.02
N ILE A 110 13.36 -21.82 0.04
CA ILE A 110 12.70 -21.24 1.22
C ILE A 110 11.19 -21.24 1.01
N SER A 111 10.46 -21.92 1.88
CA SER A 111 8.99 -21.91 1.82
C SER A 111 8.43 -20.48 2.00
N VAL A 112 7.25 -20.19 1.40
CA VAL A 112 6.60 -18.88 1.50
C VAL A 112 6.40 -18.45 2.96
N LYS A 113 6.11 -19.38 3.88
CA LYS A 113 6.02 -19.10 5.32
C LYS A 113 7.32 -18.54 5.88
N ASN A 114 8.45 -19.10 5.50
CA ASN A 114 9.76 -18.63 5.94
C ASN A 114 10.20 -17.36 5.21
N VAL A 115 9.82 -17.17 3.95
CA VAL A 115 9.96 -15.88 3.24
C VAL A 115 9.24 -14.78 4.01
N ILE A 116 7.96 -14.97 4.35
CA ILE A 116 7.18 -14.04 5.17
C ILE A 116 7.88 -13.76 6.51
N LYS A 117 8.39 -14.77 7.19
CA LYS A 117 9.12 -14.60 8.46
C LYS A 117 10.34 -13.68 8.31
N LYS A 118 11.09 -13.82 7.20
CA LYS A 118 12.22 -12.93 6.90
C LYS A 118 11.76 -11.49 6.65
N TYR A 119 10.69 -11.27 5.89
CA TYR A 119 10.15 -9.93 5.66
C TYR A 119 9.61 -9.27 6.93
N LYS A 120 9.09 -10.04 7.88
CA LYS A 120 8.69 -9.51 9.20
C LYS A 120 9.86 -8.93 10.01
N THR A 121 11.10 -9.20 9.66
CA THR A 121 12.26 -8.54 10.30
C THR A 121 12.45 -7.10 9.85
N ILE A 122 11.95 -6.73 8.68
CA ILE A 122 12.13 -5.41 8.05
C ILE A 122 10.83 -4.62 7.86
N ILE A 123 9.68 -5.27 7.91
CA ILE A 123 8.37 -4.63 7.78
C ILE A 123 7.63 -4.77 9.11
N LYS A 124 7.02 -3.68 9.55
CA LYS A 124 6.15 -3.62 10.71
C LYS A 124 4.94 -4.54 10.54
N ASP A 125 4.58 -5.32 11.55
CA ASP A 125 3.55 -6.36 11.44
C ASP A 125 2.46 -6.32 12.53
N ASP A 126 2.41 -5.24 13.30
CA ASP A 126 1.34 -4.92 14.25
C ASP A 126 0.02 -4.56 13.54
N ASN A 127 0.08 -4.02 12.32
CA ASN A 127 -1.03 -3.87 11.40
C ASN A 127 -0.86 -4.86 10.24
N LYS A 128 -1.73 -5.88 10.19
CA LYS A 128 -1.68 -6.93 9.16
C LYS A 128 -1.77 -6.36 7.73
N SER A 129 -2.65 -5.39 7.49
CA SER A 129 -2.83 -4.79 6.16
C SER A 129 -1.60 -4.00 5.74
N TYR A 130 -0.94 -3.29 6.69
CA TYR A 130 0.34 -2.63 6.44
C TYR A 130 1.41 -3.64 6.02
N PHE A 131 1.59 -4.69 6.82
CA PHE A 131 2.55 -5.74 6.50
C PHE A 131 2.30 -6.35 5.12
N VAL A 132 1.06 -6.75 4.83
CA VAL A 132 0.68 -7.35 3.55
C VAL A 132 0.96 -6.41 2.39
N ASN A 133 0.58 -5.14 2.49
CA ASN A 133 0.81 -4.16 1.43
C ASN A 133 2.30 -3.99 1.12
N TYR A 134 3.14 -3.81 2.13
CA TYR A 134 4.59 -3.66 1.93
C TYR A 134 5.27 -4.96 1.49
N PHE A 135 4.86 -6.11 2.02
CA PHE A 135 5.35 -7.40 1.57
C PHE A 135 5.11 -7.61 0.07
N LEU A 136 3.90 -7.32 -0.40
CA LEU A 136 3.53 -7.45 -1.82
C LEU A 136 4.36 -6.53 -2.73
N ASN A 137 4.67 -5.32 -2.25
CA ASN A 137 5.50 -4.37 -2.99
C ASN A 137 6.99 -4.73 -2.99
N PHE A 138 7.44 -5.56 -2.05
CA PHE A 138 8.86 -5.89 -1.86
C PHE A 138 9.26 -7.29 -2.30
N VAL A 139 8.31 -8.23 -2.38
CA VAL A 139 8.60 -9.66 -2.61
C VAL A 139 9.16 -9.96 -4.00
N ASN A 140 8.96 -9.07 -4.96
CA ASN A 140 9.56 -9.16 -6.29
C ASN A 140 10.80 -8.27 -6.48
N ASN A 141 11.35 -7.71 -5.39
CA ASN A 141 12.54 -6.87 -5.42
C ASN A 141 13.81 -7.70 -5.26
N PRO A 142 14.68 -7.74 -6.28
CA PRO A 142 15.90 -8.56 -6.26
C PRO A 142 16.85 -8.20 -5.12
N LYS A 143 17.06 -6.89 -4.87
CA LYS A 143 18.00 -6.42 -3.83
C LYS A 143 17.52 -6.78 -2.42
N ILE A 144 16.23 -6.61 -2.14
CA ILE A 144 15.66 -6.97 -0.84
C ILE A 144 15.73 -8.48 -0.64
N LEU A 145 15.41 -9.28 -1.66
CA LEU A 145 15.54 -10.74 -1.58
C LEU A 145 16.97 -11.17 -1.28
N LYS A 146 17.96 -10.57 -1.95
CA LYS A 146 19.39 -10.83 -1.72
C LYS A 146 19.82 -10.36 -0.33
N GLY A 147 19.47 -9.14 0.06
CA GLY A 147 19.83 -8.60 1.36
C GLY A 147 19.20 -9.37 2.54
N LEU A 148 18.03 -9.98 2.36
CA LEU A 148 17.40 -10.89 3.32
C LEU A 148 17.99 -12.32 3.27
N ASN A 149 19.01 -12.58 2.45
CA ASN A 149 19.55 -13.92 2.20
C ASN A 149 18.44 -14.93 1.80
N ILE A 150 17.53 -14.52 0.93
CA ILE A 150 16.54 -15.38 0.28
C ILE A 150 17.13 -15.88 -1.05
N THR A 151 17.75 -14.99 -1.82
CA THR A 151 18.48 -15.31 -3.05
C THR A 151 19.97 -15.03 -2.89
N GLN A 152 20.80 -15.64 -3.75
CA GLN A 152 22.24 -15.33 -3.83
C GLN A 152 22.52 -14.27 -4.91
N SER A 153 21.63 -14.14 -5.89
CA SER A 153 21.74 -13.22 -7.01
C SER A 153 20.63 -12.15 -6.94
N ASP A 154 20.91 -10.98 -7.49
CA ASP A 154 19.95 -9.91 -7.76
C ASP A 154 19.56 -9.82 -9.24
N SER A 155 20.08 -10.71 -10.08
CA SER A 155 19.75 -10.78 -11.51
C SER A 155 18.77 -11.90 -11.86
N SER A 156 18.69 -12.94 -11.04
CA SER A 156 17.78 -14.06 -11.26
C SER A 156 17.38 -14.72 -9.94
N ALA A 157 16.18 -15.28 -9.89
CA ALA A 157 15.69 -16.04 -8.76
C ALA A 157 14.74 -17.16 -9.20
N LYS A 158 14.69 -18.21 -8.41
CA LYS A 158 13.78 -19.34 -8.58
C LYS A 158 12.53 -19.12 -7.73
N PHE A 159 11.39 -18.92 -8.37
CA PHE A 159 10.09 -18.88 -7.73
C PHE A 159 9.44 -20.26 -7.80
N VAL A 160 8.89 -20.73 -6.70
CA VAL A 160 8.13 -21.98 -6.65
C VAL A 160 6.64 -21.60 -6.75
N LEU A 161 6.06 -21.81 -7.93
CA LEU A 161 4.68 -21.46 -8.28
C LEU A 161 3.90 -22.75 -8.58
N ASP A 162 2.77 -22.98 -7.89
CA ASP A 162 2.00 -24.25 -7.97
C ASP A 162 2.90 -25.49 -7.79
N LYS A 163 3.91 -25.41 -6.89
CA LYS A 163 4.94 -26.42 -6.65
C LYS A 163 5.93 -26.66 -7.81
N GLN A 164 5.88 -25.87 -8.87
CA GLN A 164 6.83 -25.88 -9.97
C GLN A 164 7.91 -24.81 -9.77
N GLU A 165 9.15 -25.13 -10.07
CA GLU A 165 10.26 -24.20 -10.02
C GLU A 165 10.34 -23.40 -11.33
N ILE A 166 10.26 -22.08 -11.23
CA ILE A 166 10.32 -21.15 -12.36
C ILE A 166 11.49 -20.18 -12.09
N ILE A 167 12.42 -20.11 -13.02
CA ILE A 167 13.53 -19.14 -12.94
C ILE A 167 13.08 -17.88 -13.66
N LEU A 168 13.12 -16.75 -12.93
CA LEU A 168 12.84 -15.42 -13.48
C LEU A 168 14.11 -14.58 -13.46
N SER A 169 14.34 -13.83 -14.53
CA SER A 169 15.36 -12.80 -14.60
C SER A 169 14.80 -11.46 -14.14
N ALA A 170 15.62 -10.68 -13.45
CA ALA A 170 15.26 -9.33 -13.07
C ALA A 170 15.33 -8.42 -14.28
N GLU A 171 14.32 -7.56 -14.43
CA GLU A 171 14.15 -6.64 -15.53
C GLU A 171 14.15 -5.19 -15.05
N ASN A 172 14.48 -4.26 -15.96
CA ASN A 172 14.38 -2.83 -15.65
C ASN A 172 12.91 -2.43 -15.50
N LYS A 173 12.56 -1.92 -14.35
CA LYS A 173 11.19 -1.48 -14.00
C LYS A 173 10.57 -0.49 -15.02
N ARG A 174 11.39 0.33 -15.71
CA ARG A 174 10.94 1.34 -16.66
C ARG A 174 10.60 0.78 -18.05
N THR A 175 11.09 -0.40 -18.39
CA THR A 175 10.91 -1.02 -19.71
C THR A 175 9.91 -2.16 -19.72
N SER A 176 9.37 -2.56 -18.58
CA SER A 176 8.29 -3.55 -18.47
C SER A 176 7.01 -2.97 -19.10
N SER A 177 6.85 -3.16 -20.41
CA SER A 177 5.67 -2.80 -21.18
C SER A 177 4.77 -4.03 -21.34
N ASN A 178 3.44 -3.83 -21.33
CA ASN A 178 2.41 -4.84 -21.47
C ASN A 178 2.17 -5.74 -20.24
N THR A 179 1.89 -5.09 -19.13
CA THR A 179 1.46 -5.78 -17.90
C THR A 179 0.07 -6.40 -18.10
N LEU A 180 -0.03 -7.70 -17.94
CA LEU A 180 -1.31 -8.40 -17.89
C LEU A 180 -1.81 -8.46 -16.46
N ASN A 181 -3.03 -8.00 -16.22
CA ASN A 181 -3.66 -7.99 -14.92
C ASN A 181 -5.13 -8.41 -14.99
N SER A 182 -5.82 -8.36 -13.87
CA SER A 182 -7.26 -8.60 -13.78
C SER A 182 -8.06 -7.54 -14.55
N HIS A 183 -9.21 -7.97 -15.10
CA HIS A 183 -10.23 -7.10 -15.69
C HIS A 183 -11.26 -6.58 -14.67
N LEU A 184 -10.98 -6.69 -13.37
CA LEU A 184 -11.84 -6.09 -12.34
C LEU A 184 -12.01 -4.59 -12.55
N LEU A 185 -13.22 -4.09 -12.28
CA LEU A 185 -13.61 -2.71 -12.52
C LEU A 185 -12.63 -1.70 -11.93
N ARG A 186 -12.13 -1.95 -10.72
CA ARG A 186 -11.15 -1.06 -10.04
C ARG A 186 -9.80 -0.88 -10.77
N PHE A 187 -9.52 -1.70 -11.78
CA PHE A 187 -8.31 -1.60 -12.62
C PHE A 187 -8.58 -1.14 -14.05
N LYS A 188 -9.83 -0.72 -14.35
CA LYS A 188 -10.27 -0.33 -15.70
C LYS A 188 -9.42 0.78 -16.31
N THR A 189 -9.02 1.77 -15.51
CA THR A 189 -8.18 2.90 -15.92
C THR A 189 -7.16 3.26 -14.84
N LYS A 190 -6.11 3.98 -15.22
CA LYS A 190 -5.10 4.53 -14.31
C LYS A 190 -5.41 5.97 -13.88
N ASP A 191 -6.57 6.51 -14.25
CA ASP A 191 -6.99 7.84 -13.84
C ASP A 191 -7.15 7.93 -12.32
N ASN A 192 -6.77 9.07 -11.74
CA ASN A 192 -6.82 9.28 -10.30
C ASN A 192 -8.25 9.22 -9.75
N TYR A 193 -9.22 9.62 -10.59
CA TYR A 193 -10.65 9.58 -10.29
C TYR A 193 -11.49 9.44 -11.56
N TRP A 194 -12.49 8.58 -11.50
CA TRP A 194 -13.44 8.32 -12.57
C TRP A 194 -14.71 7.67 -12.02
N TYR A 195 -15.77 7.59 -12.81
CA TYR A 195 -17.01 6.94 -12.41
C TYR A 195 -17.58 6.07 -13.54
N GLU A 196 -18.46 5.15 -13.15
CA GLU A 196 -19.19 4.28 -14.06
C GLU A 196 -20.53 3.88 -13.43
N PHE A 197 -21.56 3.71 -14.28
CA PHE A 197 -22.82 3.14 -13.85
C PHE A 197 -22.83 1.62 -13.91
N LEU A 198 -23.43 1.01 -12.89
CA LEU A 198 -23.64 -0.42 -12.78
C LEU A 198 -25.15 -0.69 -12.65
N GLU A 199 -25.57 -1.95 -12.93
CA GLU A 199 -26.94 -2.42 -12.69
C GLU A 199 -28.01 -1.50 -13.31
N ASN A 200 -27.95 -1.27 -14.64
CA ASN A 200 -28.89 -0.41 -15.36
C ASN A 200 -29.05 0.99 -14.73
N ASN A 201 -27.93 1.61 -14.39
CA ASN A 201 -27.82 2.94 -13.78
C ASN A 201 -28.35 3.06 -12.34
N LYS A 202 -28.62 1.95 -11.67
CA LYS A 202 -29.06 1.99 -10.26
C LYS A 202 -27.91 2.26 -9.30
N ILE A 203 -26.70 1.86 -9.64
CA ILE A 203 -25.51 2.02 -8.81
C ILE A 203 -24.51 2.91 -9.56
N LEU A 204 -24.09 3.99 -8.92
CA LEU A 204 -22.98 4.81 -9.39
C LEU A 204 -21.70 4.38 -8.66
N TYR A 205 -20.73 3.90 -9.42
CA TYR A 205 -19.40 3.55 -8.92
C TYR A 205 -18.45 4.73 -9.17
N PHE A 206 -17.91 5.29 -8.11
CA PHE A 206 -16.89 6.33 -8.12
C PHE A 206 -15.57 5.75 -7.62
N ASN A 207 -14.61 5.60 -8.52
CA ASN A 207 -13.24 5.21 -8.17
C ASN A 207 -12.43 6.46 -7.85
N TYR A 208 -11.83 6.50 -6.66
CA TYR A 208 -10.92 7.55 -6.21
C TYR A 208 -9.62 6.88 -5.76
N GLN A 209 -8.71 6.64 -6.71
CA GLN A 209 -7.52 5.81 -6.47
C GLN A 209 -6.24 6.58 -6.16
N ASP A 210 -6.29 7.93 -6.22
CA ASP A 210 -5.17 8.78 -5.80
C ASP A 210 -5.70 10.13 -5.30
N CYS A 211 -5.11 10.66 -4.22
CA CYS A 211 -5.43 11.98 -3.67
C CYS A 211 -4.57 13.07 -4.32
N SER A 212 -4.46 13.08 -5.65
CA SER A 212 -3.78 14.08 -6.44
C SER A 212 -4.61 14.50 -7.66
N GLU A 213 -4.35 15.69 -8.18
CA GLU A 213 -4.98 16.15 -9.40
C GLU A 213 -4.51 15.32 -10.60
N GLN A 214 -5.39 15.07 -11.56
CA GLN A 214 -5.02 14.38 -12.78
C GLN A 214 -4.84 15.35 -13.94
N ASN A 215 -3.94 15.02 -14.84
CA ASN A 215 -3.70 15.83 -16.05
C ASN A 215 -4.96 15.93 -16.91
N GLY A 216 -5.25 17.15 -17.35
CA GLY A 216 -6.37 17.42 -18.26
C GLY A 216 -7.73 17.59 -17.61
N LYS A 217 -7.93 17.21 -16.32
CA LYS A 217 -9.20 17.37 -15.64
C LYS A 217 -9.02 17.51 -14.13
N LEU A 218 -9.10 18.72 -13.61
CA LEU A 218 -9.04 19.00 -12.19
C LEU A 218 -10.24 18.37 -11.44
N PHE A 219 -10.02 17.98 -10.20
CA PHE A 219 -11.04 17.36 -9.37
C PHE A 219 -12.29 18.25 -9.21
N GLU A 220 -12.13 19.55 -9.14
CA GLU A 220 -13.26 20.48 -9.06
C GLU A 220 -14.22 20.35 -10.26
N THR A 221 -13.67 20.25 -11.48
CA THR A 221 -14.46 20.05 -12.70
C THR A 221 -15.12 18.68 -12.70
N PHE A 222 -14.37 17.65 -12.38
CA PHE A 222 -14.89 16.29 -12.23
C PHE A 222 -16.01 16.22 -11.20
N ASN A 223 -15.85 16.85 -10.05
CA ASN A 223 -16.84 16.89 -8.98
C ASN A 223 -18.16 17.55 -9.42
N LYS A 224 -18.07 18.63 -10.22
CA LYS A 224 -19.28 19.29 -10.79
C LYS A 224 -20.06 18.32 -11.69
N GLU A 225 -19.35 17.60 -12.55
CA GLU A 225 -19.95 16.58 -13.44
C GLU A 225 -20.56 15.42 -12.66
N LEU A 226 -19.81 14.86 -11.68
CA LEU A 226 -20.25 13.76 -10.86
C LEU A 226 -21.54 14.09 -10.11
N PHE A 227 -21.63 15.29 -9.50
CA PHE A 227 -22.85 15.71 -8.81
C PHE A 227 -24.00 16.02 -9.78
N ASN A 228 -23.72 16.57 -10.96
CA ASN A 228 -24.77 16.73 -11.99
C ASN A 228 -25.37 15.36 -12.36
N ILE A 229 -24.54 14.33 -12.50
CA ILE A 229 -25.01 12.97 -12.78
C ILE A 229 -25.79 12.38 -11.60
N ILE A 230 -25.31 12.54 -10.37
CA ILE A 230 -26.05 12.10 -9.18
C ILE A 230 -27.45 12.73 -9.14
N GLU A 231 -27.56 14.04 -9.40
CA GLU A 231 -28.81 14.75 -9.33
C GLU A 231 -29.76 14.49 -10.51
N THR A 232 -29.23 14.23 -11.72
CA THR A 232 -30.06 14.01 -12.91
C THR A 232 -30.44 12.56 -13.12
N GLN A 233 -29.52 11.61 -12.87
CA GLN A 233 -29.75 10.18 -13.07
C GLN A 233 -30.32 9.49 -11.82
N LYS A 234 -30.22 10.14 -10.64
CA LYS A 234 -30.78 9.65 -9.36
C LYS A 234 -30.46 8.17 -9.06
N PRO A 235 -29.16 7.75 -9.07
CA PRO A 235 -28.82 6.38 -8.69
C PRO A 235 -29.35 6.05 -7.28
N GLU A 236 -29.71 4.79 -7.07
CA GLU A 236 -30.19 4.29 -5.76
C GLU A 236 -29.02 4.16 -4.76
N LYS A 237 -27.82 3.81 -5.27
CA LYS A 237 -26.61 3.59 -4.47
C LYS A 237 -25.40 4.31 -5.07
N LEU A 238 -24.50 4.76 -4.20
CA LEU A 238 -23.19 5.31 -4.55
C LEU A 238 -22.10 4.47 -3.85
N ILE A 239 -21.18 3.95 -4.64
CA ILE A 239 -19.96 3.31 -4.17
C ILE A 239 -18.80 4.28 -4.34
N ILE A 240 -18.06 4.57 -3.28
CA ILE A 240 -16.78 5.30 -3.31
C ILE A 240 -15.66 4.27 -3.08
N ASP A 241 -14.84 4.02 -4.08
CA ASP A 241 -13.76 3.02 -3.97
C ASP A 241 -12.41 3.67 -3.65
N LEU A 242 -11.92 3.43 -2.44
CA LEU A 242 -10.64 3.88 -1.91
C LEU A 242 -9.61 2.75 -1.77
N ARG A 243 -9.93 1.52 -2.23
CA ARG A 243 -9.11 0.33 -1.99
C ARG A 243 -7.69 0.43 -2.56
N ASN A 244 -7.50 1.14 -3.67
CA ASN A 244 -6.20 1.31 -4.32
C ASN A 244 -5.53 2.64 -3.99
N ASN A 245 -6.12 3.47 -3.13
CA ASN A 245 -5.64 4.83 -2.85
C ASN A 245 -4.65 4.85 -1.68
N SER A 246 -3.40 5.14 -1.97
CA SER A 246 -2.32 5.24 -0.97
C SER A 246 -2.17 6.63 -0.34
N GLY A 247 -2.99 7.61 -0.72
CA GLY A 247 -2.97 8.96 -0.14
C GLY A 247 -2.58 10.05 -1.13
N GLY A 248 -1.97 11.10 -0.62
CA GLY A 248 -1.63 12.33 -1.33
C GLY A 248 -2.12 13.56 -0.57
N ASN A 249 -2.98 14.39 -1.16
CA ASN A 249 -3.59 15.55 -0.53
C ASN A 249 -5.07 15.30 -0.18
N SER A 250 -5.39 15.14 1.10
CA SER A 250 -6.77 14.87 1.56
C SER A 250 -7.77 16.00 1.25
N ALA A 251 -7.29 17.22 1.01
CA ALA A 251 -8.15 18.37 0.71
C ALA A 251 -8.81 18.29 -0.68
N ILE A 252 -8.28 17.50 -1.62
CA ILE A 252 -8.84 17.36 -2.96
C ILE A 252 -10.28 16.81 -2.92
N LEU A 253 -10.56 15.84 -2.05
CA LEU A 253 -11.92 15.27 -1.94
C LEU A 253 -12.90 16.18 -1.19
N LYS A 254 -12.43 17.22 -0.50
CA LYS A 254 -13.27 18.08 0.36
C LYS A 254 -14.48 18.69 -0.35
N PRO A 255 -14.37 19.25 -1.57
CA PRO A 255 -15.55 19.80 -2.29
C PRO A 255 -16.64 18.75 -2.57
N PHE A 256 -16.22 17.48 -2.79
CA PHE A 256 -17.15 16.37 -2.94
C PHE A 256 -17.86 16.06 -1.61
N LEU A 257 -17.12 15.99 -0.52
CA LEU A 257 -17.66 15.71 0.82
C LEU A 257 -18.65 16.79 1.26
N GLU A 258 -18.37 18.07 0.99
CA GLU A 258 -19.26 19.19 1.29
C GLU A 258 -20.61 19.05 0.58
N LYS A 259 -20.62 18.74 -0.72
CA LYS A 259 -21.85 18.49 -1.48
C LYS A 259 -22.57 17.22 -1.04
N LEU A 260 -21.82 16.15 -0.78
CA LEU A 260 -22.38 14.87 -0.34
C LEU A 260 -23.18 15.01 0.95
N ARG A 261 -22.77 15.90 1.86
CA ARG A 261 -23.42 16.09 3.17
C ARG A 261 -24.93 16.33 3.08
N THR A 262 -25.36 17.10 2.10
CA THR A 262 -26.77 17.46 1.88
C THR A 262 -27.44 16.67 0.75
N SER A 263 -26.71 15.79 0.08
CA SER A 263 -27.25 14.99 -1.02
C SER A 263 -28.18 13.89 -0.50
N TYR A 264 -29.23 13.57 -1.25
CA TYR A 264 -30.18 12.50 -0.95
C TYR A 264 -29.51 11.12 -0.83
N ILE A 265 -28.35 10.93 -1.51
CA ILE A 265 -27.59 9.68 -1.51
C ILE A 265 -26.82 9.47 -0.20
N ASN A 266 -26.61 10.51 0.62
CA ASN A 266 -26.02 10.42 1.96
C ASN A 266 -27.00 9.76 2.95
N LYS A 267 -27.33 8.52 2.69
CA LYS A 267 -28.31 7.73 3.43
C LYS A 267 -27.75 6.34 3.68
N LYS A 268 -28.02 5.79 4.87
CA LYS A 268 -27.65 4.42 5.21
C LYS A 268 -28.33 3.44 4.25
N GLY A 269 -27.58 2.49 3.70
CA GLY A 269 -28.06 1.59 2.63
C GLY A 269 -28.01 2.18 1.22
N SER A 270 -27.57 3.45 1.05
CA SER A 270 -27.34 4.05 -0.27
C SER A 270 -25.89 4.49 -0.48
N LEU A 271 -25.14 4.79 0.58
CA LEU A 271 -23.75 5.24 0.50
C LEU A 271 -22.80 4.17 1.02
N TYR A 272 -21.92 3.70 0.17
CA TYR A 272 -20.92 2.66 0.46
C TYR A 272 -19.52 3.16 0.17
N VAL A 273 -18.57 2.78 1.03
CA VAL A 273 -17.16 3.12 0.87
C VAL A 273 -16.33 1.84 0.90
N LEU A 274 -15.63 1.56 -0.19
CA LEU A 274 -14.76 0.40 -0.26
C LEU A 274 -13.36 0.79 0.24
N ILE A 275 -12.87 0.10 1.27
CA ILE A 275 -11.54 0.26 1.83
C ILE A 275 -10.74 -1.04 1.76
N GLY A 276 -9.42 -0.94 1.80
CA GLY A 276 -8.57 -2.12 1.70
C GLY A 276 -7.14 -1.89 2.15
N LYS A 277 -6.33 -2.93 1.99
CA LYS A 277 -4.93 -2.96 2.42
C LYS A 277 -4.00 -1.92 1.76
N LYS A 278 -4.45 -1.20 0.74
CA LYS A 278 -3.72 -0.06 0.16
C LYS A 278 -4.29 1.29 0.58
N THR A 279 -5.46 1.33 1.25
CA THR A 279 -6.02 2.58 1.78
C THR A 279 -5.10 3.11 2.88
N PHE A 280 -4.46 4.27 2.62
CA PHE A 280 -3.40 4.79 3.48
C PHE A 280 -3.37 6.31 3.50
N SER A 281 -2.77 6.92 4.54
CA SER A 281 -2.50 8.36 4.63
C SER A 281 -3.75 9.22 4.36
N SER A 282 -3.72 10.15 3.40
CA SER A 282 -4.83 11.05 3.05
C SER A 282 -6.11 10.32 2.63
N SER A 283 -5.99 9.18 1.97
CA SER A 283 -7.16 8.35 1.62
C SER A 283 -7.81 7.75 2.88
N LEU A 284 -7.00 7.32 3.84
CA LEU A 284 -7.49 6.89 5.15
C LEU A 284 -8.21 8.04 5.88
N MET A 285 -7.66 9.27 5.85
CA MET A 285 -8.33 10.44 6.45
C MET A 285 -9.70 10.69 5.81
N ASN A 286 -9.81 10.57 4.49
CA ASN A 286 -11.08 10.66 3.77
C ASN A 286 -12.05 9.52 4.15
N ALA A 287 -11.55 8.29 4.30
CA ALA A 287 -12.37 7.16 4.76
C ALA A 287 -12.89 7.36 6.19
N ILE A 288 -12.05 7.91 7.08
CA ILE A 288 -12.44 8.25 8.46
C ILE A 288 -13.52 9.31 8.47
N ASP A 289 -13.40 10.36 7.65
CA ASP A 289 -14.40 11.42 7.55
C ASP A 289 -15.74 10.86 7.04
N LEU A 290 -15.71 10.05 5.97
CA LEU A 290 -16.89 9.34 5.45
C LEU A 290 -17.54 8.45 6.52
N LYS A 291 -16.75 7.72 7.30
CA LYS A 291 -17.25 6.85 8.38
C LYS A 291 -17.93 7.63 9.52
N ARG A 292 -17.35 8.76 9.92
CA ARG A 292 -17.77 9.49 11.12
C ARG A 292 -18.87 10.50 10.87
N ASN A 293 -18.85 11.14 9.71
CA ASN A 293 -19.64 12.35 9.44
C ASN A 293 -20.70 12.15 8.34
N TYR A 294 -20.77 10.94 7.76
CA TYR A 294 -21.72 10.56 6.71
C TYR A 294 -22.42 9.24 7.05
N ASN A 295 -23.52 8.97 6.37
CA ASN A 295 -24.29 7.73 6.57
C ASN A 295 -23.72 6.55 5.76
N SER A 296 -22.39 6.46 5.64
CA SER A 296 -21.72 5.46 4.83
C SER A 296 -21.57 4.12 5.55
N ILE A 297 -21.56 3.04 4.77
CA ILE A 297 -21.19 1.69 5.19
C ILE A 297 -19.83 1.36 4.58
N LEU A 298 -18.83 1.08 5.42
CA LEU A 298 -17.50 0.70 4.98
C LEU A 298 -17.44 -0.80 4.70
N ILE A 299 -16.95 -1.17 3.51
CA ILE A 299 -16.86 -2.57 3.05
C ILE A 299 -15.43 -2.88 2.60
N GLY A 300 -14.94 -4.09 2.87
CA GLY A 300 -13.66 -4.59 2.35
C GLY A 300 -12.70 -5.12 3.39
N GLU A 301 -11.45 -4.65 3.37
CA GLU A 301 -10.40 -5.06 4.33
C GLU A 301 -10.00 -3.86 5.19
N SER A 302 -9.37 -4.12 6.34
CA SER A 302 -8.79 -3.06 7.18
C SER A 302 -7.71 -2.28 6.41
N THR A 303 -7.58 -1.00 6.73
CA THR A 303 -6.61 -0.11 6.08
C THR A 303 -5.17 -0.43 6.47
N SER A 304 -4.19 -0.08 5.63
CA SER A 304 -2.77 -0.22 5.98
C SER A 304 -2.28 0.88 6.93
N GLY A 305 -2.89 2.05 6.92
CA GLY A 305 -2.59 3.08 7.90
C GLY A 305 -3.38 2.93 9.19
N ASN A 306 -2.79 3.33 10.33
CA ASN A 306 -3.50 3.51 11.57
C ASN A 306 -4.29 4.82 11.56
N VAL A 307 -5.48 4.82 12.19
CA VAL A 307 -6.39 5.98 12.23
C VAL A 307 -5.69 7.23 12.76
N ASN A 308 -4.98 7.10 13.88
CA ASN A 308 -4.13 8.16 14.41
C ASN A 308 -2.68 7.82 14.07
N HIS A 309 -2.01 8.69 13.34
CA HIS A 309 -0.70 8.38 12.77
C HIS A 309 0.19 9.62 12.63
N TYR A 310 1.49 9.38 12.58
CA TYR A 310 2.45 10.36 12.10
C TYR A 310 2.41 10.40 10.57
N GLY A 311 2.68 11.56 9.98
CA GLY A 311 2.64 11.75 8.54
C GLY A 311 3.19 13.12 8.11
N GLU A 312 2.75 13.62 6.94
CA GLU A 312 3.31 14.79 6.28
C GLU A 312 4.82 14.57 6.04
N THR A 313 5.08 13.59 5.17
CA THR A 313 6.41 13.01 4.98
C THR A 313 7.35 13.96 4.25
N ARG A 314 8.58 14.05 4.75
CA ARG A 314 9.75 14.63 4.08
C ARG A 314 10.85 13.58 4.02
N GLY A 315 11.93 13.87 3.31
CA GLY A 315 13.05 12.95 3.21
C GLY A 315 14.39 13.67 3.13
N PHE A 316 15.45 12.93 3.46
CA PHE A 316 16.84 13.33 3.24
C PHE A 316 17.66 12.15 2.71
N TYR A 317 18.78 12.44 2.07
CA TYR A 317 19.72 11.44 1.60
C TYR A 317 20.80 11.19 2.65
N LEU A 318 21.13 9.92 2.88
CA LEU A 318 22.37 9.58 3.57
C LEU A 318 23.57 10.02 2.73
N PRO A 319 24.63 10.57 3.34
CA PRO A 319 25.69 11.27 2.59
C PRO A 319 26.49 10.39 1.64
N ASN A 320 26.70 9.13 1.95
CA ASN A 320 27.51 8.20 1.16
C ASN A 320 26.65 7.25 0.29
N SER A 321 25.81 6.44 0.91
CA SER A 321 24.96 5.44 0.23
C SER A 321 23.88 6.07 -0.65
N LYS A 322 23.57 7.35 -0.41
CA LYS A 322 22.45 8.06 -1.07
C LYS A 322 21.10 7.40 -0.87
N ILE A 323 20.97 6.58 0.17
CA ILE A 323 19.70 6.02 0.59
C ILE A 323 18.80 7.16 1.09
N ILE A 324 17.55 7.16 0.67
CA ILE A 324 16.57 8.15 1.10
C ILE A 324 15.89 7.65 2.36
N VAL A 325 15.92 8.48 3.40
CA VAL A 325 15.19 8.26 4.65
C VAL A 325 14.00 9.20 4.67
N GLY A 326 12.81 8.65 4.55
CA GLY A 326 11.56 9.38 4.75
C GLY A 326 11.24 9.49 6.25
N TYR A 327 10.69 10.62 6.67
CA TYR A 327 10.31 10.87 8.06
C TYR A 327 9.05 11.73 8.16
N SER A 328 8.32 11.58 9.26
CA SER A 328 7.07 12.30 9.53
C SER A 328 7.32 13.63 10.26
N THR A 329 6.68 14.70 9.77
CA THR A 329 6.77 16.03 10.36
C THR A 329 5.59 16.43 11.23
N LYS A 330 4.49 15.63 11.20
CA LYS A 330 3.25 15.93 11.89
C LYS A 330 2.61 14.67 12.46
N PHE A 331 1.88 14.82 13.57
CA PHE A 331 0.97 13.82 14.10
C PHE A 331 -0.48 14.21 13.77
N TRP A 332 -1.24 13.25 13.22
CA TRP A 332 -2.64 13.41 12.88
C TRP A 332 -3.51 12.59 13.84
N GLU A 333 -4.21 13.27 14.75
CA GLU A 333 -5.22 12.67 15.61
C GLU A 333 -6.59 12.76 14.90
N ASN A 334 -6.87 11.83 14.00
CA ASN A 334 -8.10 11.83 13.20
C ASN A 334 -9.32 11.33 13.99
N TRP A 335 -9.09 10.53 15.02
CA TRP A 335 -10.16 9.99 15.87
C TRP A 335 -9.64 9.72 17.27
N LYS A 336 -9.93 10.66 18.20
CA LYS A 336 -9.48 10.56 19.59
C LYS A 336 -9.88 9.24 20.24
N GLY A 337 -8.92 8.53 20.81
CA GLY A 337 -9.13 7.27 21.49
C GLY A 337 -9.29 6.04 20.58
N TYR A 338 -9.18 6.20 19.26
CA TYR A 338 -9.15 5.07 18.34
C TYR A 338 -7.71 4.56 18.19
N PHE A 339 -7.54 3.23 18.19
CA PHE A 339 -6.24 2.57 18.04
C PHE A 339 -6.25 1.61 16.86
N GLY A 340 -5.14 1.57 16.11
CA GLY A 340 -4.97 0.66 14.98
C GLY A 340 -5.60 1.15 13.67
N PRO A 341 -5.74 0.25 12.68
CA PRO A 341 -6.29 0.55 11.37
C PRO A 341 -7.80 0.80 11.40
N LEU A 342 -8.31 1.49 10.40
CA LEU A 342 -9.75 1.62 10.20
C LEU A 342 -10.32 0.26 9.76
N ILE A 343 -11.28 -0.25 10.52
CA ILE A 343 -11.93 -1.53 10.27
C ILE A 343 -13.23 -1.29 9.48
N PRO A 344 -13.49 -2.07 8.40
CA PRO A 344 -14.77 -1.99 7.68
C PRO A 344 -15.92 -2.50 8.51
N ASP A 345 -17.14 -1.99 8.25
CA ASP A 345 -18.38 -2.52 8.84
C ASP A 345 -18.68 -3.93 8.35
N ILE A 346 -18.41 -4.14 7.06
CA ILE A 346 -18.60 -5.41 6.37
C ILE A 346 -17.24 -5.91 5.87
N PRO A 347 -16.61 -6.84 6.57
CA PRO A 347 -15.32 -7.40 6.16
C PRO A 347 -15.50 -8.36 4.98
N ILE A 348 -14.70 -8.18 3.94
CA ILE A 348 -14.66 -9.04 2.75
C ILE A 348 -13.39 -9.90 2.77
N LYS A 349 -13.54 -11.16 2.42
CA LYS A 349 -12.44 -12.09 2.16
C LYS A 349 -12.41 -12.42 0.67
N TYR A 350 -11.52 -11.77 -0.06
CA TYR A 350 -11.36 -12.00 -1.49
C TYR A 350 -10.84 -13.41 -1.79
N SER A 351 -11.38 -14.04 -2.85
CA SER A 351 -10.95 -15.36 -3.33
C SER A 351 -10.26 -15.27 -4.67
N ILE A 352 -9.26 -16.13 -4.88
CA ILE A 352 -8.59 -16.22 -6.18
C ILE A 352 -9.55 -16.67 -7.29
N GLU A 353 -10.53 -17.50 -6.99
CA GLU A 353 -11.51 -17.98 -7.96
C GLU A 353 -12.40 -16.84 -8.47
N ASN A 354 -12.94 -16.00 -7.57
CA ASN A 354 -13.70 -14.83 -7.97
C ASN A 354 -12.82 -13.84 -8.74
N TYR A 355 -11.58 -13.63 -8.28
CA TYR A 355 -10.63 -12.76 -8.97
C TYR A 355 -10.38 -13.21 -10.43
N LYS A 356 -10.17 -14.51 -10.67
CA LYS A 356 -10.03 -15.10 -12.02
C LYS A 356 -11.25 -14.86 -12.91
N ASN A 357 -12.43 -14.91 -12.31
CA ASN A 357 -13.71 -14.73 -13.00
C ASN A 357 -14.15 -13.27 -13.08
N ASN A 358 -13.29 -12.32 -12.72
CA ASN A 358 -13.56 -10.88 -12.66
C ASN A 358 -14.77 -10.51 -11.79
N ILE A 359 -15.01 -11.27 -10.72
CA ILE A 359 -16.03 -11.02 -9.71
C ILE A 359 -15.39 -10.26 -8.55
N ASP A 360 -15.93 -9.09 -8.24
CA ASP A 360 -15.51 -8.26 -7.11
C ASP A 360 -16.50 -8.44 -5.95
N GLU A 361 -16.12 -9.21 -4.93
CA GLU A 361 -17.00 -9.57 -3.81
C GLU A 361 -17.57 -8.37 -3.08
N ALA A 362 -16.82 -7.25 -3.00
CA ALA A 362 -17.30 -6.04 -2.35
C ALA A 362 -18.38 -5.33 -3.19
N ILE A 363 -18.23 -5.29 -4.51
CA ILE A 363 -19.22 -4.74 -5.42
C ILE A 363 -20.46 -5.65 -5.45
N GLU A 364 -20.27 -6.97 -5.53
CA GLU A 364 -21.37 -7.93 -5.49
C GLU A 364 -22.18 -7.83 -4.19
N TYR A 365 -21.51 -7.63 -3.05
CA TYR A 365 -22.23 -7.38 -1.79
C TYR A 365 -23.17 -6.16 -1.93
N VAL A 366 -22.69 -5.03 -2.47
CA VAL A 366 -23.52 -3.83 -2.64
C VAL A 366 -24.67 -4.05 -3.62
N LYS A 367 -24.47 -4.84 -4.69
CA LYS A 367 -25.53 -5.16 -5.67
C LYS A 367 -26.68 -5.91 -5.03
N PHE A 368 -26.40 -6.88 -4.18
CA PHE A 368 -27.39 -7.80 -3.60
C PHE A 368 -27.93 -7.38 -2.24
N GLU A 369 -27.34 -6.38 -1.59
CA GLU A 369 -27.89 -5.84 -0.34
C GLU A 369 -29.21 -5.11 -0.63
N LYS A 370 -30.23 -5.42 0.18
CA LYS A 370 -31.60 -4.88 0.05
C LYS A 370 -31.82 -3.62 0.90
#